data_be5ee2c2e0415f94dc743c49f7f7f87a
#
_entry.id   be5ee2c2e0415f94dc743c49f7f7f87a
#
_cell.length_a   1.000
_cell.length_b   1.000
_cell.length_c   1.000
_cell.angle_alpha   90.00
_cell.angle_beta   90.00
_cell.angle_gamma   90.00
#
_symmetry.space_group_name_H-M   'P 1'
#
loop_
_entity.id
_entity.type
_entity.pdbx_description
1 polymer ?
#
loop_
_entity_poly.entity_id
_entity_poly.type
_entity_poly.pdbx_seq_one_letter_code
_entity_poly.pdbx_strand_id
1 'polypeptide(L)'
;MKFKEFLAQKELTNEKFMELEAGKQAELYNEYNDAKMKAIDLAIEQKASKEDIDGLKSEFSKGLVEQQKALNSALKEMGVAIKSVIPAKEKGEVSLKDLMNAKSEDFAKLKEDTGAKVKMSVKAVGNMTTGNYSGGDYVQAQRLPLFNDLPLTPINNVLAYVSQRNASSPLIEWVDKRNREGVANYTAEGTLKNQVDFDFVIESTKVQKITAFVKVSREMLSDVPYMRGAVNDELRTVVLDKLATEVLAGAGGTTAINGIITASTAWAAGGFALAVSNPNTFDVLRTALTQISLEGYSANVIMLNPQDYALMLMTKGTDATYVNGQFLFMGIPVVENAGLSADKFLVYDRNAVELYNWENFNIEVGYDGDDLTKNLVTMVGELRACNVISTNKAKAIVYGTISTAVTAITKA
;
A
#
# COMPACT_ATOMS: atom_id res chain seq x y z
N MET A 1 -44.85 8.61 16.44
CA MET A 1 -45.28 8.75 17.86
C MET A 1 -44.75 10.07 18.42
N LYS A 2 -45.61 10.97 18.91
CA LYS A 2 -45.18 12.22 19.54
C LYS A 2 -44.81 11.98 20.98
N PHE A 3 -43.93 12.80 21.59
CA PHE A 3 -43.44 12.61 22.96
C PHE A 3 -44.58 12.60 24.01
N LYS A 4 -45.62 13.43 23.80
CA LYS A 4 -46.86 13.42 24.60
C LYS A 4 -47.59 12.07 24.60
N GLU A 5 -47.62 11.39 23.46
CA GLU A 5 -48.25 10.06 23.29
C GLU A 5 -47.44 8.98 24.00
N PHE A 6 -46.11 9.12 23.96
CA PHE A 6 -45.21 8.23 24.67
C PHE A 6 -45.35 8.35 26.19
N LEU A 7 -45.43 9.59 26.68
CA LEU A 7 -45.67 9.83 28.12
C LEU A 7 -47.05 9.31 28.59
N ALA A 8 -48.07 9.43 27.72
CA ALA A 8 -49.40 8.89 28.00
C ALA A 8 -49.40 7.35 28.11
N GLN A 9 -48.59 6.66 27.27
CA GLN A 9 -48.38 5.21 27.37
C GLN A 9 -47.69 4.78 28.67
N LYS A 10 -46.91 5.64 29.27
CA LYS A 10 -46.23 5.43 30.57
C LYS A 10 -47.04 5.97 31.74
N GLU A 11 -48.32 6.35 31.55
CA GLU A 11 -49.21 6.92 32.53
C GLU A 11 -48.68 8.22 33.21
N LEU A 12 -47.82 8.95 32.51
CA LEU A 12 -47.20 10.20 32.94
C LEU A 12 -47.81 11.40 32.22
N THR A 13 -48.21 12.44 32.99
CA THR A 13 -48.54 13.74 32.43
C THR A 13 -47.29 14.61 32.25
N ASN A 14 -47.35 15.62 31.37
CA ASN A 14 -46.24 16.55 31.18
C ASN A 14 -45.82 17.27 32.48
N GLU A 15 -46.77 17.55 33.35
CA GLU A 15 -46.52 18.20 34.65
C GLU A 15 -45.73 17.28 35.58
N LYS A 16 -46.13 16.01 35.70
CA LYS A 16 -45.40 15.01 36.50
C LYS A 16 -44.02 14.68 35.92
N PHE A 17 -43.85 14.78 34.61
CA PHE A 17 -42.54 14.58 34.00
C PHE A 17 -41.56 15.68 34.36
N MET A 18 -42.04 16.94 34.49
CA MET A 18 -41.20 18.09 34.87
C MET A 18 -40.82 18.07 36.36
N GLU A 19 -41.56 17.33 37.20
CA GLU A 19 -41.27 17.16 38.65
C GLU A 19 -40.23 16.03 38.92
N LEU A 20 -39.90 15.22 37.92
CA LEU A 20 -38.92 14.14 38.07
C LEU A 20 -37.49 14.68 38.15
N GLU A 21 -36.63 13.98 38.88
CA GLU A 21 -35.20 14.25 38.92
C GLU A 21 -34.59 14.20 37.50
N ALA A 22 -33.59 15.05 37.21
CA ALA A 22 -32.96 15.19 35.94
C ALA A 22 -32.43 13.86 35.34
N GLY A 23 -31.99 12.92 36.18
CA GLY A 23 -31.56 11.59 35.76
C GLY A 23 -32.71 10.74 35.21
N LYS A 24 -33.89 10.75 35.86
CA LYS A 24 -35.06 10.02 35.39
C LYS A 24 -35.70 10.65 34.14
N GLN A 25 -35.61 11.96 33.99
CA GLN A 25 -36.01 12.65 32.78
C GLN A 25 -35.14 12.25 31.60
N ALA A 26 -33.82 12.15 31.79
CA ALA A 26 -32.88 11.70 30.78
C ALA A 26 -33.10 10.23 30.36
N GLU A 27 -33.40 9.35 31.27
CA GLU A 27 -33.75 7.94 30.99
C GLU A 27 -35.00 7.84 30.13
N LEU A 28 -36.07 8.54 30.48
CA LEU A 28 -37.32 8.56 29.69
C LEU A 28 -37.14 9.16 28.29
N TYR A 29 -36.26 10.13 28.16
CA TYR A 29 -35.89 10.65 26.82
C TYR A 29 -35.10 9.65 25.99
N ASN A 30 -34.19 8.92 26.58
CA ASN A 30 -33.45 7.86 25.91
C ASN A 30 -34.40 6.75 25.46
N GLU A 31 -35.31 6.27 26.34
CA GLU A 31 -36.33 5.29 25.98
C GLU A 31 -37.24 5.76 24.81
N TYR A 32 -37.63 7.03 24.79
CA TYR A 32 -38.40 7.61 23.71
C TYR A 32 -37.63 7.63 22.39
N ASN A 33 -36.35 8.02 22.43
CA ASN A 33 -35.49 8.03 21.26
C ASN A 33 -35.26 6.61 20.71
N ASP A 34 -35.07 5.62 21.58
CA ASP A 34 -34.91 4.21 21.21
C ASP A 34 -36.20 3.66 20.57
N ALA A 35 -37.37 3.99 21.12
CA ALA A 35 -38.65 3.61 20.55
C ALA A 35 -38.87 4.23 19.16
N LYS A 36 -38.39 5.46 18.96
CA LYS A 36 -38.47 6.16 17.69
C LYS A 36 -37.50 5.61 16.66
N MET A 37 -36.30 5.24 17.05
CA MET A 37 -35.32 4.56 16.20
C MET A 37 -35.86 3.20 15.73
N LYS A 38 -36.41 2.40 16.63
CA LYS A 38 -37.06 1.13 16.26
C LYS A 38 -38.21 1.32 15.27
N ALA A 39 -38.98 2.38 15.38
CA ALA A 39 -40.06 2.69 14.44
C ALA A 39 -39.51 3.10 13.04
N ILE A 40 -38.37 3.77 13.01
CA ILE A 40 -37.65 4.12 11.75
C ILE A 40 -37.09 2.84 11.10
N ASP A 41 -36.46 1.96 11.87
CA ASP A 41 -35.92 0.69 11.37
C ASP A 41 -37.04 -0.20 10.79
N LEU A 42 -38.19 -0.29 11.46
CA LEU A 42 -39.38 -0.99 10.96
C LEU A 42 -39.93 -0.37 9.66
N ALA A 43 -39.91 0.95 9.53
CA ALA A 43 -40.34 1.64 8.30
C ALA A 43 -39.36 1.40 7.15
N ILE A 44 -38.06 1.28 7.42
CA ILE A 44 -37.02 0.90 6.45
C ILE A 44 -37.24 -0.54 5.98
N GLU A 45 -37.48 -1.47 6.90
CA GLU A 45 -37.74 -2.88 6.60
C GLU A 45 -39.01 -3.09 5.76
N GLN A 46 -40.03 -2.25 5.95
CA GLN A 46 -41.29 -2.30 5.20
C GLN A 46 -41.23 -1.61 3.82
N LYS A 47 -40.03 -1.24 3.32
CA LYS A 47 -39.85 -0.51 2.04
C LYS A 47 -40.65 0.78 1.95
N ALA A 48 -40.72 1.55 3.02
CA ALA A 48 -41.29 2.89 2.99
C ALA A 48 -40.60 3.73 1.89
N SER A 49 -41.39 4.63 1.26
CA SER A 49 -40.84 5.46 0.18
C SER A 49 -39.74 6.39 0.73
N LYS A 50 -38.83 6.84 -0.15
CA LYS A 50 -37.75 7.75 0.25
C LYS A 50 -38.31 9.04 0.88
N GLU A 51 -39.47 9.49 0.42
CA GLU A 51 -40.18 10.67 0.92
C GLU A 51 -40.68 10.48 2.37
N ASP A 52 -41.18 9.28 2.72
CA ASP A 52 -41.61 8.94 4.08
C ASP A 52 -40.43 8.93 5.06
N ILE A 53 -39.28 8.42 4.61
CA ILE A 53 -38.04 8.38 5.40
C ILE A 53 -37.50 9.80 5.63
N ASP A 54 -37.47 10.65 4.61
CA ASP A 54 -37.02 12.04 4.71
C ASP A 54 -37.98 12.89 5.57
N GLY A 55 -39.29 12.59 5.51
CA GLY A 55 -40.30 13.16 6.39
C GLY A 55 -40.03 12.84 7.87
N LEU A 56 -39.78 11.58 8.21
CA LEU A 56 -39.47 11.11 9.55
C LEU A 56 -38.16 11.73 10.08
N LYS A 57 -37.12 11.80 9.25
CA LYS A 57 -35.85 12.45 9.60
C LYS A 57 -36.03 13.96 9.88
N SER A 58 -36.84 14.66 9.10
CA SER A 58 -37.14 16.07 9.28
C SER A 58 -37.91 16.31 10.60
N GLU A 59 -38.92 15.50 10.92
CA GLU A 59 -39.63 15.58 12.20
C GLU A 59 -38.73 15.29 13.41
N PHE A 60 -37.83 14.30 13.27
CA PHE A 60 -36.87 13.97 14.32
C PHE A 60 -35.88 15.12 14.57
N SER A 61 -35.33 15.73 13.51
CA SER A 61 -34.42 16.87 13.65
C SER A 61 -35.10 18.11 14.28
N LYS A 62 -36.36 18.38 13.91
CA LYS A 62 -37.15 19.46 14.56
C LYS A 62 -37.41 19.18 16.03
N GLY A 63 -37.72 17.93 16.40
CA GLY A 63 -37.91 17.51 17.77
C GLY A 63 -36.65 17.69 18.64
N LEU A 64 -35.47 17.38 18.09
CA LEU A 64 -34.19 17.60 18.76
C LEU A 64 -33.91 19.09 19.03
N VAL A 65 -34.18 19.96 18.06
CA VAL A 65 -34.00 21.43 18.20
C VAL A 65 -34.95 22.01 19.24
N GLU A 66 -36.23 21.56 19.28
CA GLU A 66 -37.18 21.98 20.31
C GLU A 66 -36.79 21.52 21.73
N GLN A 67 -36.24 20.30 21.79
CA GLN A 67 -35.75 19.71 23.05
C GLN A 67 -34.55 20.49 23.59
N GLN A 68 -33.63 20.88 22.72
CA GLN A 68 -32.45 21.68 23.08
C GLN A 68 -32.84 23.10 23.57
N LYS A 69 -33.89 23.69 22.96
CA LYS A 69 -34.45 24.96 23.42
C LYS A 69 -35.13 24.84 24.78
N ALA A 70 -35.90 23.78 24.99
CA ALA A 70 -36.55 23.52 26.29
C ALA A 70 -35.53 23.27 27.40
N LEU A 71 -34.45 22.52 27.11
CA LEU A 71 -33.36 22.30 28.08
C LEU A 71 -32.63 23.60 28.41
N ASN A 72 -32.38 24.46 27.45
CA ASN A 72 -31.72 25.76 27.64
C ASN A 72 -32.61 26.72 28.43
N SER A 73 -33.94 26.67 28.26
CA SER A 73 -34.88 27.49 29.07
C SER A 73 -34.98 26.99 30.51
N ALA A 74 -35.04 25.67 30.73
CA ALA A 74 -35.04 25.08 32.05
C ALA A 74 -33.76 25.35 32.84
N LEU A 75 -32.58 25.29 32.17
CA LEU A 75 -31.29 25.68 32.75
C LEU A 75 -31.24 27.15 33.13
N LYS A 76 -31.91 28.00 32.36
CA LYS A 76 -32.00 29.44 32.64
C LYS A 76 -32.92 29.75 33.82
N GLU A 77 -34.02 29.01 33.99
CA GLU A 77 -34.95 29.11 35.12
C GLU A 77 -34.37 28.55 36.41
N MET A 78 -33.53 27.51 36.36
CA MET A 78 -32.85 26.96 37.54
C MET A 78 -31.72 27.84 38.08
N GLY A 79 -31.49 29.05 37.52
CA GLY A 79 -30.51 30.00 38.04
C GLY A 79 -29.06 29.53 37.96
N VAL A 80 -28.79 28.46 37.20
CA VAL A 80 -27.44 28.07 36.81
C VAL A 80 -27.00 29.01 35.73
N ALA A 81 -26.63 30.23 36.11
CA ALA A 81 -25.82 31.06 35.21
C ALA A 81 -24.56 30.24 34.93
N ILE A 82 -24.45 29.73 33.71
CA ILE A 82 -23.15 29.36 33.18
C ILE A 82 -22.36 30.67 33.17
N LYS A 83 -21.67 30.96 34.29
CA LYS A 83 -20.52 31.86 34.23
C LYS A 83 -19.59 31.15 33.25
N SER A 84 -19.72 31.52 31.95
CA SER A 84 -18.61 31.37 31.07
C SER A 84 -17.42 31.90 31.83
N VAL A 85 -16.42 31.06 32.04
CA VAL A 85 -15.14 31.46 32.62
C VAL A 85 -14.52 32.37 31.52
N ILE A 86 -14.99 33.63 31.56
CA ILE A 86 -14.29 34.74 30.92
C ILE A 86 -13.25 35.09 31.96
N PRO A 87 -11.95 34.90 31.66
CA PRO A 87 -10.92 35.38 32.59
C PRO A 87 -11.16 36.86 32.85
N ALA A 88 -11.03 37.28 34.11
CA ALA A 88 -11.24 38.64 34.55
C ALA A 88 -10.53 39.59 33.62
N LYS A 89 -11.31 40.47 32.98
CA LYS A 89 -10.87 41.52 32.06
C LYS A 89 -9.88 42.41 32.81
N GLU A 90 -8.59 42.36 32.46
CA GLU A 90 -7.63 43.34 32.92
C GLU A 90 -8.13 44.74 32.51
N LYS A 91 -8.12 45.67 33.52
CA LYS A 91 -8.47 47.06 33.33
C LYS A 91 -7.58 47.69 32.29
N GLY A 92 -8.06 47.86 31.05
CA GLY A 92 -7.30 48.56 30.03
C GLY A 92 -7.82 48.45 28.59
N GLU A 93 -8.66 47.46 28.28
CA GLU A 93 -9.18 47.29 26.90
C GLU A 93 -10.55 47.98 26.76
N VAL A 94 -10.57 49.07 26.04
CA VAL A 94 -11.81 49.77 25.64
C VAL A 94 -12.39 49.00 24.45
N SER A 95 -13.58 48.41 24.65
CA SER A 95 -14.29 47.70 23.56
C SER A 95 -14.61 48.64 22.41
N LEU A 96 -14.54 48.16 21.15
CA LEU A 96 -14.95 48.91 19.97
C LEU A 96 -16.41 49.46 20.12
N LYS A 97 -17.27 48.73 20.84
CA LYS A 97 -18.64 49.12 21.15
C LYS A 97 -18.70 50.29 22.10
N ASP A 98 -17.78 50.37 23.06
CA ASP A 98 -17.70 51.50 24.02
C ASP A 98 -17.16 52.76 23.32
N LEU A 99 -16.21 52.59 22.39
CA LEU A 99 -15.70 53.70 21.54
C LEU A 99 -16.77 54.23 20.57
N MET A 100 -17.59 53.33 20.01
CA MET A 100 -18.71 53.75 19.16
C MET A 100 -19.80 54.46 19.96
N ASN A 101 -20.11 54.02 21.18
CA ASN A 101 -21.07 54.64 22.05
C ASN A 101 -20.59 56.01 22.56
N ALA A 102 -19.30 56.16 22.88
CA ALA A 102 -18.70 57.43 23.32
C ALA A 102 -18.68 58.51 22.23
N LYS A 103 -18.80 58.12 20.95
CA LYS A 103 -18.84 59.05 19.80
C LYS A 103 -20.18 59.04 19.08
N SER A 104 -21.26 58.62 19.75
CA SER A 104 -22.59 58.55 19.15
C SER A 104 -23.09 59.91 18.62
N GLU A 105 -22.73 61.01 19.25
CA GLU A 105 -23.03 62.35 18.79
C GLU A 105 -22.30 62.77 17.51
N ASP A 106 -21.06 62.33 17.35
CA ASP A 106 -20.26 62.58 16.12
C ASP A 106 -20.81 61.75 14.94
N PHE A 107 -21.34 60.54 15.21
CA PHE A 107 -22.01 59.72 14.21
C PHE A 107 -23.40 60.29 13.80
N ALA A 108 -24.09 60.99 14.73
CA ALA A 108 -25.34 61.70 14.39
C ALA A 108 -25.10 62.86 13.39
N LYS A 109 -23.98 63.56 13.52
CA LYS A 109 -23.58 64.64 12.61
C LYS A 109 -23.26 64.17 11.19
N LEU A 110 -22.80 62.90 11.03
CA LEU A 110 -22.57 62.28 9.72
C LEU A 110 -23.86 62.08 8.90
N LYS A 111 -25.01 62.06 9.55
CA LYS A 111 -26.32 61.96 8.89
C LYS A 111 -26.78 63.29 8.28
N GLU A 112 -26.26 64.40 8.78
CA GLU A 112 -26.68 65.73 8.36
C GLU A 112 -25.69 66.38 7.37
N ASP A 113 -24.42 65.98 7.37
CA ASP A 113 -23.41 66.56 6.48
C ASP A 113 -22.57 65.44 5.78
N THR A 114 -22.73 65.38 4.45
CA THR A 114 -22.03 64.38 3.60
C THR A 114 -20.53 64.59 3.51
N GLY A 115 -20.00 65.67 4.05
CA GLY A 115 -18.55 65.97 4.06
C GLY A 115 -17.83 65.69 5.39
N ALA A 116 -18.56 65.37 6.45
CA ALA A 116 -18.01 65.16 7.77
C ALA A 116 -17.23 63.82 7.87
N LYS A 117 -16.04 63.86 8.44
CA LYS A 117 -15.19 62.67 8.67
C LYS A 117 -14.97 62.46 10.16
N VAL A 118 -15.45 61.35 10.69
CA VAL A 118 -15.18 60.95 12.07
C VAL A 118 -13.85 60.15 12.11
N LYS A 119 -12.84 60.69 12.72
CA LYS A 119 -11.54 60.02 12.95
C LYS A 119 -11.63 59.27 14.29
N MET A 120 -11.61 57.98 14.24
CA MET A 120 -11.38 57.12 15.41
C MET A 120 -9.95 56.66 15.44
N SER A 121 -9.17 57.06 16.44
CA SER A 121 -7.87 56.52 16.67
C SER A 121 -7.99 55.32 17.63
N VAL A 122 -8.01 54.14 17.07
CA VAL A 122 -7.80 52.93 17.85
C VAL A 122 -6.29 52.83 18.01
N LYS A 123 -5.79 52.97 19.26
CA LYS A 123 -4.36 52.76 19.56
C LYS A 123 -4.03 51.31 19.31
N ALA A 124 -3.48 51.00 18.14
CA ALA A 124 -2.98 49.67 17.84
C ALA A 124 -1.83 49.36 18.74
N VAL A 125 -2.03 48.50 19.70
CA VAL A 125 -0.99 47.94 20.54
C VAL A 125 -0.30 46.83 19.74
N GLY A 126 0.70 47.21 18.96
CA GLY A 126 1.57 46.30 18.27
C GLY A 126 1.02 45.76 16.91
N ASN A 127 1.89 45.30 16.05
CA ASN A 127 1.52 44.60 14.82
C ASN A 127 0.88 43.26 15.17
N MET A 128 -0.28 42.98 14.63
CA MET A 128 -0.89 41.63 14.73
C MET A 128 -0.02 40.65 13.93
N THR A 129 0.76 39.87 14.63
CA THR A 129 1.51 38.73 14.06
C THR A 129 0.87 37.45 14.55
N THR A 130 0.98 36.39 13.79
CA THR A 130 0.48 35.03 14.15
C THR A 130 1.02 34.54 15.50
N GLY A 131 2.15 35.08 15.98
CA GLY A 131 2.74 34.74 17.30
C GLY A 131 2.13 35.46 18.50
N ASN A 132 1.29 36.52 18.32
CA ASN A 132 0.70 37.31 19.41
C ASN A 132 -0.75 36.91 19.73
N TYR A 133 -1.22 35.81 19.17
CA TYR A 133 -2.55 35.27 19.45
C TYR A 133 -2.49 34.32 20.64
N SER A 134 -2.96 34.74 21.79
CA SER A 134 -2.99 33.91 23.02
C SER A 134 -4.13 32.87 23.03
N GLY A 135 -4.75 32.59 21.91
CA GLY A 135 -5.93 31.74 21.76
C GLY A 135 -5.76 30.46 20.96
N GLY A 136 -4.52 29.97 20.76
CA GLY A 136 -4.25 28.77 19.98
C GLY A 136 -4.14 29.05 18.47
N ASP A 137 -3.40 28.24 17.80
CA ASP A 137 -3.16 28.34 16.34
C ASP A 137 -4.49 28.27 15.56
N TYR A 138 -4.96 29.42 15.07
CA TYR A 138 -6.06 29.48 14.10
C TYR A 138 -5.63 29.13 12.67
N VAL A 139 -4.37 28.74 12.48
CA VAL A 139 -3.90 28.24 11.20
C VAL A 139 -4.39 26.79 11.09
N GLN A 140 -5.44 26.58 10.33
CA GLN A 140 -5.87 25.23 9.99
C GLN A 140 -4.77 24.56 9.18
N ALA A 141 -4.12 23.56 9.78
CA ALA A 141 -3.17 22.73 9.05
C ALA A 141 -3.93 21.96 7.95
N GLN A 142 -3.61 22.25 6.71
CA GLN A 142 -4.09 21.44 5.59
C GLN A 142 -3.34 20.11 5.64
N ARG A 143 -4.02 19.05 6.09
CA ARG A 143 -3.50 17.69 5.96
C ARG A 143 -3.66 17.24 4.52
N LEU A 144 -2.54 16.91 3.89
CA LEU A 144 -2.58 16.21 2.60
C LEU A 144 -3.10 14.79 2.85
N PRO A 145 -4.05 14.29 2.04
CA PRO A 145 -4.66 12.97 2.23
C PRO A 145 -3.76 11.82 1.76
N LEU A 146 -2.45 12.05 1.62
CA LEU A 146 -1.47 11.10 1.14
C LEU A 146 -0.44 10.81 2.22
N PHE A 147 -0.11 9.53 2.39
CA PHE A 147 1.11 9.14 3.08
C PHE A 147 2.29 9.30 2.14
N ASN A 148 3.39 9.81 2.65
CA ASN A 148 4.66 9.70 1.97
C ASN A 148 5.22 8.32 2.34
N ASP A 149 5.04 7.36 1.47
CA ASP A 149 5.56 6.01 1.66
C ASP A 149 7.10 6.01 1.65
N LEU A 150 7.69 5.05 2.37
CA LEU A 150 9.11 4.80 2.28
C LEU A 150 9.43 4.27 0.88
N PRO A 151 10.49 4.77 0.23
CA PRO A 151 10.91 4.26 -1.06
C PRO A 151 11.31 2.79 -0.93
N LEU A 152 10.71 1.94 -1.75
CA LEU A 152 11.02 0.52 -1.81
C LEU A 152 12.18 0.28 -2.77
N THR A 153 13.04 -0.68 -2.42
CA THR A 153 14.05 -1.16 -3.36
C THR A 153 13.37 -1.91 -4.51
N PRO A 154 13.78 -1.69 -5.77
CA PRO A 154 13.11 -2.28 -6.93
C PRO A 154 13.46 -3.77 -7.12
N ILE A 155 13.12 -4.60 -6.13
CA ILE A 155 13.27 -6.07 -6.19
C ILE A 155 12.13 -6.70 -6.97
N ASN A 156 10.93 -6.12 -6.85
CA ASN A 156 9.71 -6.64 -7.47
C ASN A 156 9.74 -6.67 -9.00
N ASN A 157 10.65 -5.95 -9.64
CA ASN A 157 10.78 -5.95 -11.09
C ASN A 157 11.08 -7.35 -11.66
N VAL A 158 11.67 -8.27 -10.88
CA VAL A 158 11.89 -9.64 -11.33
C VAL A 158 10.60 -10.34 -11.76
N LEU A 159 9.48 -10.06 -11.09
CA LEU A 159 8.17 -10.67 -11.39
C LEU A 159 7.65 -10.30 -12.79
N ALA A 160 8.07 -9.17 -13.35
CA ALA A 160 7.73 -8.77 -14.72
C ALA A 160 8.50 -9.55 -15.79
N TYR A 161 9.65 -10.11 -15.43
CA TYR A 161 10.57 -10.80 -16.32
C TYR A 161 10.55 -12.32 -16.16
N VAL A 162 9.54 -12.87 -15.49
CA VAL A 162 9.25 -14.30 -15.44
C VAL A 162 7.93 -14.61 -16.16
N SER A 163 7.77 -15.86 -16.61
CA SER A 163 6.53 -16.30 -17.24
C SER A 163 5.51 -16.64 -16.13
N GLN A 164 4.43 -15.87 -15.99
CA GLN A 164 3.41 -16.10 -14.97
C GLN A 164 2.29 -16.99 -15.52
N ARG A 165 1.87 -17.98 -14.72
CA ARG A 165 0.80 -18.92 -15.02
C ARG A 165 -0.07 -19.16 -13.78
N ASN A 166 -1.31 -19.58 -13.98
CA ASN A 166 -2.17 -20.02 -12.89
C ASN A 166 -2.01 -21.54 -12.69
N ALA A 167 -1.87 -21.94 -11.44
CA ALA A 167 -1.88 -23.34 -11.07
C ALA A 167 -3.32 -23.87 -10.95
N SER A 168 -3.55 -25.12 -11.31
CA SER A 168 -4.82 -25.83 -11.11
C SER A 168 -4.77 -26.85 -9.97
N SER A 169 -3.60 -27.07 -9.39
CA SER A 169 -3.33 -28.00 -8.29
C SER A 169 -2.25 -27.43 -7.36
N PRO A 170 -2.25 -27.76 -6.07
CA PRO A 170 -1.19 -27.39 -5.13
C PRO A 170 0.12 -28.17 -5.35
N LEU A 171 0.11 -29.19 -6.16
CA LEU A 171 1.28 -29.93 -6.62
C LEU A 171 1.36 -29.84 -8.14
N ILE A 172 2.49 -29.36 -8.65
CA ILE A 172 2.75 -29.26 -10.08
C ILE A 172 3.79 -30.28 -10.46
N GLU A 173 3.44 -31.11 -11.42
CA GLU A 173 4.32 -32.18 -11.96
C GLU A 173 4.60 -31.90 -13.43
N TRP A 174 5.81 -32.19 -13.86
CA TRP A 174 6.23 -32.14 -15.25
C TRP A 174 7.14 -33.29 -15.58
N VAL A 175 7.26 -33.56 -16.88
CA VAL A 175 8.09 -34.64 -17.40
C VAL A 175 9.27 -34.05 -18.14
N ASP A 176 10.46 -34.31 -17.69
CA ASP A 176 11.69 -33.94 -18.36
C ASP A 176 12.23 -35.12 -19.18
N LYS A 177 12.58 -34.81 -20.43
CA LYS A 177 13.28 -35.75 -21.30
C LYS A 177 14.78 -35.64 -21.04
N ARG A 178 15.42 -36.73 -20.57
CA ARG A 178 16.84 -36.74 -20.19
C ARG A 178 17.58 -37.86 -20.91
N ASN A 179 18.91 -37.90 -20.73
CA ASN A 179 19.78 -38.97 -21.16
C ASN A 179 19.58 -39.32 -22.62
N ARG A 180 19.66 -38.33 -23.49
CA ARG A 180 19.59 -38.58 -24.95
C ARG A 180 20.86 -39.22 -25.42
N GLU A 181 20.79 -40.47 -25.84
CA GLU A 181 21.91 -41.27 -26.36
C GLU A 181 21.72 -41.58 -27.85
N GLY A 182 22.81 -41.81 -28.52
CA GLY A 182 22.81 -42.15 -29.92
C GLY A 182 22.72 -40.94 -30.85
N VAL A 183 23.18 -41.09 -32.08
CA VAL A 183 23.20 -40.08 -33.13
C VAL A 183 22.66 -40.68 -34.41
N ALA A 184 21.88 -39.97 -35.18
CA ALA A 184 21.49 -40.38 -36.49
C ALA A 184 22.72 -40.35 -37.42
N ASN A 185 22.91 -41.40 -38.21
CA ASN A 185 24.03 -41.51 -39.15
C ASN A 185 23.56 -42.11 -40.48
N TYR A 186 24.37 -41.92 -41.52
CA TYR A 186 24.16 -42.58 -42.78
C TYR A 186 24.39 -44.09 -42.61
N THR A 187 23.45 -44.86 -43.14
CA THR A 187 23.54 -46.33 -43.02
C THR A 187 23.58 -46.92 -44.41
N ALA A 188 24.61 -47.71 -44.72
CA ALA A 188 24.74 -48.39 -45.98
C ALA A 188 23.67 -49.49 -46.10
N GLU A 189 23.31 -49.88 -47.30
CA GLU A 189 22.37 -50.95 -47.56
C GLU A 189 22.82 -52.26 -46.90
N GLY A 190 21.91 -52.92 -46.15
CA GLY A 190 22.20 -54.15 -45.46
C GLY A 190 22.88 -54.01 -44.07
N THR A 191 23.19 -52.77 -43.59
CA THR A 191 23.79 -52.52 -42.27
C THR A 191 22.76 -52.13 -41.20
N LEU A 192 23.07 -52.37 -39.94
CA LEU A 192 22.24 -52.03 -38.77
C LEU A 192 22.14 -50.51 -38.68
N LYS A 193 20.89 -49.99 -38.52
CA LYS A 193 20.61 -48.58 -38.23
C LYS A 193 21.02 -48.19 -36.82
N ASN A 194 21.49 -46.97 -36.64
CA ASN A 194 21.81 -46.44 -35.31
C ASN A 194 20.52 -46.26 -34.49
N GLN A 195 20.60 -46.74 -33.23
CA GLN A 195 19.52 -46.54 -32.25
C GLN A 195 19.71 -45.19 -31.55
N VAL A 196 18.62 -44.50 -31.27
CA VAL A 196 18.57 -43.32 -30.42
C VAL A 196 17.69 -43.66 -29.25
N ASP A 197 18.15 -43.38 -28.04
CA ASP A 197 17.42 -43.59 -26.78
C ASP A 197 17.30 -42.32 -25.97
N PHE A 198 16.36 -42.28 -25.02
CA PHE A 198 16.17 -41.17 -24.08
C PHE A 198 15.23 -41.61 -22.97
N ASP A 199 15.41 -41.00 -21.78
CA ASP A 199 14.60 -41.26 -20.59
C ASP A 199 13.58 -40.16 -20.35
N PHE A 200 12.48 -40.52 -19.71
CA PHE A 200 11.50 -39.60 -19.15
C PHE A 200 11.59 -39.61 -17.62
N VAL A 201 11.83 -38.46 -17.03
CA VAL A 201 11.89 -38.26 -15.58
C VAL A 201 10.79 -37.34 -15.14
N ILE A 202 9.95 -37.82 -14.19
CA ILE A 202 8.90 -37.01 -13.59
C ILE A 202 9.49 -36.20 -12.44
N GLU A 203 9.32 -34.90 -12.48
CA GLU A 203 9.68 -33.99 -11.40
C GLU A 203 8.42 -33.27 -10.88
N SER A 204 8.46 -32.86 -9.63
CA SER A 204 7.33 -32.17 -9.01
C SER A 204 7.79 -31.06 -8.06
N THR A 205 6.96 -30.03 -7.94
CA THR A 205 7.14 -28.99 -6.93
C THR A 205 5.81 -28.68 -6.24
N LYS A 206 5.88 -28.34 -4.96
CA LYS A 206 4.71 -27.95 -4.17
C LYS A 206 4.58 -26.43 -4.13
N VAL A 207 3.35 -25.97 -4.16
CA VAL A 207 3.03 -24.56 -3.94
C VAL A 207 3.38 -24.17 -2.51
N GLN A 208 4.11 -23.08 -2.35
CA GLN A 208 4.51 -22.52 -1.07
C GLN A 208 3.60 -21.37 -0.68
N LYS A 209 3.39 -21.21 0.63
CA LYS A 209 2.56 -20.13 1.20
C LYS A 209 3.48 -19.02 1.71
N ILE A 210 3.22 -17.78 1.29
CA ILE A 210 3.89 -16.59 1.79
C ILE A 210 2.83 -15.76 2.52
N THR A 211 3.11 -15.42 3.78
CA THR A 211 2.16 -14.73 4.64
C THR A 211 2.83 -13.62 5.44
N ALA A 212 2.07 -12.57 5.69
CA ALA A 212 2.41 -11.53 6.64
C ALA A 212 1.14 -11.12 7.39
N PHE A 213 1.26 -10.66 8.62
CA PHE A 213 0.12 -10.16 9.37
C PHE A 213 0.46 -8.84 10.08
N VAL A 214 -0.57 -8.07 10.37
CA VAL A 214 -0.50 -6.86 11.18
C VAL A 214 -1.68 -6.81 12.13
N LYS A 215 -1.45 -6.32 13.36
CA LYS A 215 -2.50 -6.06 14.35
C LYS A 215 -2.72 -4.55 14.44
N VAL A 216 -3.97 -4.12 14.26
CA VAL A 216 -4.36 -2.71 14.27
C VAL A 216 -5.52 -2.53 15.24
N SER A 217 -5.57 -1.41 15.98
CA SER A 217 -6.72 -1.13 16.84
C SER A 217 -7.97 -0.78 16.01
N ARG A 218 -9.14 -1.16 16.53
CA ARG A 218 -10.43 -0.85 15.89
C ARG A 218 -10.66 0.65 15.81
N GLU A 219 -10.24 1.38 16.84
CA GLU A 219 -10.31 2.84 16.89
C GLU A 219 -9.50 3.46 15.74
N MET A 220 -8.27 2.98 15.51
CA MET A 220 -7.42 3.47 14.43
C MET A 220 -8.04 3.22 13.05
N LEU A 221 -8.70 2.08 12.84
CA LEU A 221 -9.37 1.76 11.58
C LEU A 221 -10.67 2.55 11.37
N SER A 222 -11.33 2.99 12.46
CA SER A 222 -12.57 3.79 12.38
C SER A 222 -12.28 5.28 12.28
N ASP A 223 -11.33 5.78 13.05
CA ASP A 223 -11.07 7.22 13.19
C ASP A 223 -10.22 7.78 12.06
N VAL A 224 -9.44 6.90 11.40
CA VAL A 224 -8.54 7.28 10.30
C VAL A 224 -8.99 6.60 9.00
N PRO A 225 -9.84 7.25 8.18
CA PRO A 225 -10.47 6.61 7.01
C PRO A 225 -9.52 5.98 5.99
N TYR A 226 -8.30 6.54 5.83
CA TYR A 226 -7.29 6.05 4.88
C TYR A 226 -6.37 4.97 5.45
N MET A 227 -6.41 4.70 6.76
CA MET A 227 -5.51 3.73 7.41
C MET A 227 -5.71 2.31 6.89
N ARG A 228 -6.96 1.92 6.64
CA ARG A 228 -7.26 0.59 6.09
C ARG A 228 -6.61 0.40 4.71
N GLY A 229 -6.65 1.42 3.86
CA GLY A 229 -5.98 1.39 2.55
C GLY A 229 -4.47 1.24 2.71
N ALA A 230 -3.84 2.06 3.54
CA ALA A 230 -2.40 2.03 3.79
C ALA A 230 -1.93 0.68 4.33
N VAL A 231 -2.65 0.09 5.29
CA VAL A 231 -2.31 -1.25 5.83
C VAL A 231 -2.44 -2.34 4.77
N ASN A 232 -3.48 -2.28 3.93
CA ASN A 232 -3.66 -3.24 2.84
C ASN A 232 -2.53 -3.14 1.81
N ASP A 233 -2.15 -1.92 1.43
CA ASP A 233 -1.08 -1.68 0.46
C ASP A 233 0.27 -2.11 1.01
N GLU A 234 0.55 -1.84 2.29
CA GLU A 234 1.78 -2.29 2.96
C GLU A 234 1.86 -3.82 3.05
N LEU A 235 0.80 -4.50 3.48
CA LEU A 235 0.75 -5.97 3.51
C LEU A 235 0.99 -6.58 2.13
N ARG A 236 0.35 -6.01 1.11
CA ARG A 236 0.53 -6.45 -0.27
C ARG A 236 1.98 -6.29 -0.72
N THR A 237 2.57 -5.16 -0.42
CA THR A 237 3.94 -4.84 -0.80
C THR A 237 4.94 -5.79 -0.15
N VAL A 238 4.85 -6.00 1.17
CA VAL A 238 5.73 -6.90 1.92
C VAL A 238 5.64 -8.34 1.40
N VAL A 239 4.42 -8.83 1.11
CA VAL A 239 4.23 -10.19 0.59
C VAL A 239 4.77 -10.34 -0.84
N LEU A 240 4.58 -9.34 -1.70
CA LEU A 240 5.11 -9.35 -3.07
C LEU A 240 6.63 -9.20 -3.11
N ASP A 241 7.22 -8.40 -2.23
CA ASP A 241 8.66 -8.26 -2.10
C ASP A 241 9.30 -9.57 -1.66
N LYS A 242 8.66 -10.27 -0.70
CA LYS A 242 9.11 -11.60 -0.29
C LYS A 242 9.00 -12.60 -1.44
N LEU A 243 7.90 -12.60 -2.20
CA LEU A 243 7.75 -13.44 -3.38
C LEU A 243 8.86 -13.16 -4.41
N ALA A 244 9.13 -11.89 -4.70
CA ALA A 244 10.18 -11.51 -5.65
C ALA A 244 11.57 -11.98 -5.20
N THR A 245 11.87 -11.84 -3.91
CA THR A 245 13.11 -12.32 -3.32
C THR A 245 13.25 -13.83 -3.43
N GLU A 246 12.19 -14.58 -3.13
CA GLU A 246 12.17 -16.05 -3.24
C GLU A 246 12.24 -16.52 -4.71
N VAL A 247 11.57 -15.84 -5.64
CA VAL A 247 11.68 -16.15 -7.07
C VAL A 247 13.10 -15.92 -7.57
N LEU A 248 13.79 -14.87 -7.09
CA LEU A 248 15.16 -14.59 -7.49
C LEU A 248 16.17 -15.55 -6.87
N ALA A 249 16.12 -15.74 -5.54
CA ALA A 249 17.20 -16.40 -4.78
C ALA A 249 16.69 -17.44 -3.77
N GLY A 250 15.44 -17.91 -3.87
CA GLY A 250 14.87 -18.90 -2.97
C GLY A 250 15.69 -20.19 -2.96
N ALA A 251 15.83 -20.79 -1.77
CA ALA A 251 16.66 -21.97 -1.58
C ALA A 251 16.09 -23.26 -2.21
N GLY A 252 14.82 -23.27 -2.58
CA GLY A 252 14.16 -24.47 -3.11
C GLY A 252 13.85 -25.51 -2.03
N GLY A 253 13.54 -26.72 -2.47
CA GLY A 253 13.20 -27.84 -1.59
C GLY A 253 11.73 -27.90 -1.19
N THR A 254 11.44 -28.37 0.02
CA THR A 254 10.06 -28.64 0.48
C THR A 254 9.40 -27.43 1.13
N THR A 255 10.15 -26.41 1.54
CA THR A 255 9.68 -25.29 2.35
C THR A 255 9.95 -23.92 1.74
N ALA A 256 10.66 -23.85 0.63
CA ALA A 256 11.01 -22.61 -0.06
C ALA A 256 10.76 -22.74 -1.56
N ILE A 257 10.51 -21.60 -2.21
CA ILE A 257 10.39 -21.51 -3.66
C ILE A 257 11.77 -21.76 -4.28
N ASN A 258 11.83 -22.45 -5.41
CA ASN A 258 13.07 -22.66 -6.15
C ASN A 258 13.45 -21.37 -6.91
N GLY A 259 14.50 -20.69 -6.45
CA GLY A 259 14.96 -19.42 -7.01
C GLY A 259 15.69 -19.60 -8.35
N ILE A 260 15.67 -18.54 -9.17
CA ILE A 260 16.36 -18.49 -10.47
C ILE A 260 17.87 -18.69 -10.28
N ILE A 261 18.46 -18.02 -9.29
CA ILE A 261 19.89 -18.16 -8.96
C ILE A 261 20.22 -19.58 -8.51
N THR A 262 19.38 -20.17 -7.67
CA THR A 262 19.59 -21.52 -7.14
C THR A 262 19.53 -22.59 -8.22
N ALA A 263 18.64 -22.43 -9.19
CA ALA A 263 18.46 -23.34 -10.32
C ALA A 263 19.43 -23.06 -11.48
N SER A 264 20.19 -21.96 -11.46
CA SER A 264 21.01 -21.51 -12.57
C SER A 264 22.22 -22.42 -12.83
N THR A 265 22.65 -22.44 -14.08
CA THR A 265 23.95 -22.99 -14.47
C THR A 265 25.04 -21.96 -14.18
N ALA A 266 26.14 -22.40 -13.60
CA ALA A 266 27.30 -21.53 -13.35
C ALA A 266 27.89 -21.05 -14.70
N TRP A 267 28.29 -19.78 -14.74
CA TRP A 267 28.98 -19.24 -15.90
C TRP A 267 30.33 -19.94 -16.09
N ALA A 268 30.67 -20.22 -17.34
CA ALA A 268 31.95 -20.79 -17.75
C ALA A 268 32.52 -20.02 -18.97
N ALA A 269 33.81 -19.76 -18.93
CA ALA A 269 34.50 -19.06 -20.01
C ALA A 269 34.46 -19.81 -21.35
N GLY A 270 34.38 -21.15 -21.30
CA GLY A 270 34.34 -21.98 -22.51
C GLY A 270 35.51 -21.68 -23.46
N GLY A 271 35.20 -21.52 -24.75
CA GLY A 271 36.19 -21.18 -25.75
C GLY A 271 36.75 -19.76 -25.69
N PHE A 272 36.28 -18.94 -24.78
CA PHE A 272 36.75 -17.54 -24.57
C PHE A 272 37.79 -17.42 -23.47
N ALA A 273 38.17 -18.54 -22.82
CA ALA A 273 39.18 -18.50 -21.78
C ALA A 273 40.51 -17.93 -22.32
N LEU A 274 41.06 -16.91 -21.65
CA LEU A 274 42.31 -16.24 -22.00
C LEU A 274 42.34 -15.65 -23.45
N ALA A 275 41.18 -15.33 -24.01
CA ALA A 275 41.07 -14.94 -25.44
C ALA A 275 40.90 -13.44 -25.65
N VAL A 276 40.46 -12.66 -24.67
CA VAL A 276 40.07 -11.28 -24.80
C VAL A 276 41.12 -10.34 -24.19
N SER A 277 41.59 -9.34 -24.94
CA SER A 277 42.50 -8.32 -24.43
C SER A 277 41.68 -7.23 -23.72
N ASN A 278 41.99 -6.90 -22.46
CA ASN A 278 41.33 -5.88 -21.64
C ASN A 278 39.78 -6.05 -21.60
N PRO A 279 39.28 -7.22 -21.19
CA PRO A 279 37.82 -7.47 -21.19
C PRO A 279 37.11 -6.57 -20.17
N ASN A 280 35.86 -6.30 -20.48
CA ASN A 280 34.98 -5.52 -19.64
C ASN A 280 33.65 -6.28 -19.37
N THR A 281 32.70 -5.67 -18.64
CA THR A 281 31.41 -6.26 -18.33
C THR A 281 30.62 -6.63 -19.60
N PHE A 282 30.74 -5.87 -20.69
CA PHE A 282 30.05 -6.18 -21.94
C PHE A 282 30.55 -7.50 -22.54
N ASP A 283 31.86 -7.75 -22.46
CA ASP A 283 32.45 -8.99 -22.99
C ASP A 283 31.98 -10.20 -22.15
N VAL A 284 31.90 -10.05 -20.82
CA VAL A 284 31.37 -11.10 -19.94
C VAL A 284 29.92 -11.43 -20.28
N LEU A 285 29.06 -10.42 -20.43
CA LEU A 285 27.66 -10.63 -20.81
C LEU A 285 27.55 -11.30 -22.18
N ARG A 286 28.40 -10.93 -23.15
CA ARG A 286 28.44 -11.59 -24.47
C ARG A 286 28.82 -13.06 -24.37
N THR A 287 29.80 -13.42 -23.52
CA THR A 287 30.18 -14.82 -23.33
C THR A 287 29.03 -15.62 -22.67
N ALA A 288 28.31 -15.02 -21.70
CA ALA A 288 27.15 -15.65 -21.07
C ALA A 288 26.01 -15.91 -22.09
N LEU A 289 25.71 -14.94 -22.95
CA LEU A 289 24.73 -15.11 -24.02
C LEU A 289 25.14 -16.24 -24.98
N THR A 290 26.44 -16.37 -25.28
CA THR A 290 26.94 -17.43 -26.14
C THR A 290 26.83 -18.80 -25.47
N GLN A 291 27.09 -18.89 -24.17
CA GLN A 291 26.92 -20.13 -23.41
C GLN A 291 25.46 -20.64 -23.49
N ILE A 292 24.46 -19.76 -23.32
CA ILE A 292 23.04 -20.11 -23.45
C ILE A 292 22.71 -20.55 -24.88
N SER A 293 23.24 -19.85 -25.86
CA SER A 293 22.99 -20.13 -27.27
C SER A 293 23.58 -21.51 -27.71
N LEU A 294 24.72 -21.91 -27.17
CA LEU A 294 25.32 -23.22 -27.39
C LEU A 294 24.48 -24.38 -26.89
N GLU A 295 23.70 -24.14 -25.82
CA GLU A 295 22.74 -25.12 -25.29
C GLU A 295 21.40 -25.10 -26.06
N GLY A 296 21.27 -24.29 -27.10
CA GLY A 296 20.08 -24.22 -27.97
C GLY A 296 18.96 -23.32 -27.45
N TYR A 297 19.23 -22.46 -26.44
CA TYR A 297 18.29 -21.49 -25.92
C TYR A 297 18.60 -20.06 -26.35
N SER A 298 17.67 -19.15 -26.14
CA SER A 298 17.81 -17.75 -26.52
C SER A 298 17.53 -16.88 -25.30
N ALA A 299 18.56 -16.31 -24.70
CA ALA A 299 18.38 -15.41 -23.58
C ALA A 299 17.69 -14.11 -24.03
N ASN A 300 16.77 -13.63 -23.22
CA ASN A 300 15.99 -12.43 -23.47
C ASN A 300 15.91 -11.48 -22.27
N VAL A 301 16.59 -11.80 -21.17
CA VAL A 301 16.69 -10.95 -19.96
C VAL A 301 18.11 -10.99 -19.43
N ILE A 302 18.64 -9.82 -19.11
CA ILE A 302 19.90 -9.63 -18.38
C ILE A 302 19.57 -8.87 -17.11
N MET A 303 19.97 -9.38 -15.94
CA MET A 303 19.81 -8.67 -14.66
C MET A 303 21.18 -8.36 -14.05
N LEU A 304 21.33 -7.13 -13.58
CA LEU A 304 22.53 -6.62 -12.92
C LEU A 304 22.14 -5.89 -11.63
N ASN A 305 23.08 -5.81 -10.69
CA ASN A 305 22.94 -4.88 -9.59
C ASN A 305 22.99 -3.43 -10.12
N PRO A 306 22.22 -2.47 -9.58
CA PRO A 306 22.24 -1.07 -10.02
C PRO A 306 23.64 -0.44 -10.04
N GLN A 307 24.51 -0.80 -9.07
CA GLN A 307 25.90 -0.31 -9.06
C GLN A 307 26.72 -0.86 -10.23
N ASP A 308 26.58 -2.15 -10.54
CA ASP A 308 27.32 -2.79 -11.64
C ASP A 308 26.83 -2.28 -13.01
N TYR A 309 25.52 -2.05 -13.13
CA TYR A 309 24.95 -1.44 -14.33
C TYR A 309 25.47 0.00 -14.52
N ALA A 310 25.51 0.80 -13.45
CA ALA A 310 26.07 2.14 -13.52
C ALA A 310 27.57 2.11 -13.90
N LEU A 311 28.36 1.19 -13.33
CA LEU A 311 29.76 0.99 -13.71
C LEU A 311 29.92 0.60 -15.19
N MET A 312 29.05 -0.29 -15.67
CA MET A 312 29.02 -0.68 -17.08
C MET A 312 28.77 0.51 -17.99
N LEU A 313 27.81 1.37 -17.66
CA LEU A 313 27.50 2.59 -18.43
C LEU A 313 28.63 3.64 -18.37
N MET A 314 29.41 3.68 -17.29
CA MET A 314 30.56 4.59 -17.14
C MET A 314 31.81 4.11 -17.90
N THR A 315 31.78 2.91 -18.51
CA THR A 315 32.90 2.42 -19.30
C THR A 315 33.14 3.33 -20.50
N LYS A 316 34.36 3.83 -20.64
CA LYS A 316 34.76 4.73 -21.72
C LYS A 316 35.58 4.00 -22.77
N GLY A 317 35.38 4.36 -24.02
CA GLY A 317 36.24 3.94 -25.09
C GLY A 317 37.65 4.57 -25.04
N THR A 318 38.53 4.17 -25.92
CA THR A 318 39.90 4.69 -26.01
C THR A 318 39.97 6.21 -26.19
N ASP A 319 38.93 6.80 -26.80
CA ASP A 319 38.82 8.25 -27.06
C ASP A 319 38.13 8.99 -25.88
N ALA A 320 38.05 8.39 -24.71
CA ALA A 320 37.34 8.92 -23.50
C ALA A 320 35.85 9.20 -23.72
N THR A 321 35.25 8.73 -24.80
CA THR A 321 33.81 8.76 -25.05
C THR A 321 33.12 7.63 -24.30
N TYR A 322 31.95 7.90 -23.69
CA TYR A 322 31.16 6.86 -23.08
C TYR A 322 30.68 5.87 -24.16
N VAL A 323 30.86 4.59 -23.89
CA VAL A 323 30.19 3.55 -24.70
C VAL A 323 28.70 3.73 -24.45
N ASN A 324 27.97 4.12 -25.49
CA ASN A 324 26.56 4.45 -25.39
C ASN A 324 25.78 3.26 -24.82
N GLY A 325 25.51 3.32 -23.51
CA GLY A 325 24.76 2.33 -22.80
C GLY A 325 23.28 2.47 -23.16
N GLN A 326 22.87 1.70 -24.16
CA GLN A 326 21.45 1.53 -24.39
C GLN A 326 20.88 0.63 -23.29
N PHE A 327 19.62 0.87 -22.88
CA PHE A 327 18.83 -0.04 -22.05
C PHE A 327 18.75 -1.48 -22.61
N LEU A 328 19.24 -1.66 -23.82
CA LEU A 328 19.26 -2.90 -24.59
C LEU A 328 20.70 -3.26 -24.93
N PHE A 329 21.19 -4.34 -24.35
CA PHE A 329 22.45 -4.95 -24.78
C PHE A 329 22.15 -5.98 -25.87
N MET A 330 22.58 -5.69 -27.09
CA MET A 330 22.31 -6.52 -28.27
C MET A 330 20.83 -6.82 -28.55
N GLY A 331 19.94 -5.86 -28.21
CA GLY A 331 18.49 -6.04 -28.34
C GLY A 331 17.82 -6.71 -27.13
N ILE A 332 18.59 -7.07 -26.08
CA ILE A 332 18.09 -7.68 -24.85
C ILE A 332 18.03 -6.62 -23.75
N PRO A 333 16.91 -6.48 -23.04
CA PRO A 333 16.79 -5.53 -21.95
C PRO A 333 17.76 -5.87 -20.81
N VAL A 334 18.47 -4.86 -20.31
CA VAL A 334 19.27 -4.95 -19.09
C VAL A 334 18.45 -4.35 -17.96
N VAL A 335 18.14 -5.16 -16.98
CA VAL A 335 17.25 -4.84 -15.86
C VAL A 335 18.07 -4.65 -14.59
N GLU A 336 17.90 -3.50 -13.95
CA GLU A 336 18.48 -3.24 -12.65
C GLU A 336 17.64 -3.94 -11.56
N ASN A 337 18.29 -4.75 -10.71
CA ASN A 337 17.62 -5.39 -9.60
C ASN A 337 18.50 -5.31 -8.35
N ALA A 338 18.01 -4.62 -7.32
CA ALA A 338 18.72 -4.45 -6.06
C ALA A 338 18.79 -5.73 -5.20
N GLY A 339 17.99 -6.75 -5.52
CA GLY A 339 18.07 -8.07 -4.87
C GLY A 339 19.25 -8.91 -5.34
N LEU A 340 19.88 -8.54 -6.46
CA LEU A 340 21.12 -9.17 -6.91
C LEU A 340 22.30 -8.53 -6.19
N SER A 341 23.19 -9.36 -5.64
CA SER A 341 24.41 -8.87 -4.98
C SER A 341 25.31 -8.15 -5.99
N ALA A 342 26.07 -7.16 -5.53
CA ALA A 342 27.09 -6.52 -6.34
C ALA A 342 28.12 -7.52 -6.90
N ASP A 343 28.72 -7.17 -8.04
CA ASP A 343 29.67 -8.01 -8.77
C ASP A 343 29.07 -9.34 -9.29
N LYS A 344 27.73 -9.38 -9.46
CA LYS A 344 27.03 -10.54 -9.99
C LYS A 344 26.20 -10.17 -11.21
N PHE A 345 26.06 -11.15 -12.11
CA PHE A 345 25.18 -11.05 -13.27
C PHE A 345 24.31 -12.29 -13.39
N LEU A 346 23.11 -12.09 -13.91
CA LEU A 346 22.16 -13.15 -14.21
C LEU A 346 21.64 -12.93 -15.63
N VAL A 347 21.81 -13.93 -16.48
CA VAL A 347 21.34 -13.92 -17.88
C VAL A 347 20.44 -15.13 -18.09
N TYR A 348 19.24 -14.94 -18.59
CA TYR A 348 18.32 -16.07 -18.74
C TYR A 348 17.26 -15.85 -19.83
N ASP A 349 16.64 -16.96 -20.24
CA ASP A 349 15.42 -16.95 -21.03
C ASP A 349 14.19 -16.87 -20.10
N ARG A 350 13.36 -15.83 -20.25
CA ARG A 350 12.11 -15.66 -19.52
C ARG A 350 11.21 -16.91 -19.55
N ASN A 351 11.20 -17.65 -20.65
CA ASN A 351 10.38 -18.84 -20.82
C ASN A 351 10.93 -20.07 -20.07
N ALA A 352 12.16 -19.98 -19.58
CA ALA A 352 12.74 -21.06 -18.75
C ALA A 352 12.22 -21.01 -17.31
N VAL A 353 11.73 -19.86 -16.87
CA VAL A 353 11.26 -19.61 -15.50
C VAL A 353 9.75 -19.42 -15.53
N GLU A 354 9.01 -20.34 -14.95
CA GLU A 354 7.56 -20.31 -14.89
C GLU A 354 7.07 -20.17 -13.44
N LEU A 355 6.54 -18.99 -13.13
CA LEU A 355 5.91 -18.72 -11.83
C LEU A 355 4.43 -19.13 -11.88
N TYR A 356 4.06 -20.12 -11.09
CA TYR A 356 2.69 -20.58 -10.95
C TYR A 356 2.06 -20.00 -9.70
N ASN A 357 0.97 -19.25 -9.89
CA ASN A 357 0.14 -18.71 -8.82
C ASN A 357 -1.05 -19.65 -8.58
N TRP A 358 -1.13 -20.23 -7.37
CA TRP A 358 -2.27 -21.04 -6.93
C TRP A 358 -3.38 -20.17 -6.33
N GLU A 359 -2.99 -19.31 -5.40
CA GLU A 359 -3.86 -18.31 -4.80
C GLU A 359 -3.20 -16.95 -4.96
N ASN A 360 -3.93 -16.02 -5.58
CA ASN A 360 -3.51 -14.64 -5.67
C ASN A 360 -3.49 -13.99 -4.28
N PHE A 361 -2.82 -12.87 -4.16
CA PHE A 361 -2.79 -12.14 -2.91
C PHE A 361 -4.22 -11.87 -2.40
N ASN A 362 -4.50 -12.31 -1.18
CA ASN A 362 -5.75 -12.14 -0.45
C ASN A 362 -5.47 -11.60 0.94
N ILE A 363 -6.40 -10.80 1.48
CA ILE A 363 -6.35 -10.29 2.86
C ILE A 363 -7.53 -10.86 3.62
N GLU A 364 -7.23 -11.56 4.71
CA GLU A 364 -8.21 -12.02 5.67
C GLU A 364 -8.16 -11.15 6.93
N VAL A 365 -9.34 -10.82 7.46
CA VAL A 365 -9.49 -9.98 8.65
C VAL A 365 -10.18 -10.79 9.73
N GLY A 366 -9.57 -10.88 10.89
CA GLY A 366 -10.08 -11.69 11.99
C GLY A 366 -9.56 -11.24 13.36
N TYR A 367 -9.81 -12.07 14.35
CA TYR A 367 -9.33 -11.90 15.72
C TYR A 367 -8.46 -13.09 16.10
N ASP A 368 -7.33 -12.84 16.72
CA ASP A 368 -6.41 -13.85 17.19
C ASP A 368 -6.21 -13.72 18.70
N GLY A 369 -6.36 -14.83 19.43
CA GLY A 369 -6.14 -14.89 20.87
C GLY A 369 -7.02 -13.89 21.66
N ASP A 370 -6.42 -12.90 22.29
CA ASP A 370 -7.07 -11.88 23.11
C ASP A 370 -7.36 -10.55 22.38
N ASP A 371 -7.28 -10.54 21.06
CA ASP A 371 -7.49 -9.33 20.23
C ASP A 371 -8.86 -8.69 20.51
N LEU A 372 -9.91 -9.51 20.68
CA LEU A 372 -11.26 -9.02 20.95
C LEU A 372 -11.34 -8.22 22.25
N THR A 373 -10.65 -8.67 23.29
CA THR A 373 -10.63 -8.01 24.60
C THR A 373 -9.76 -6.77 24.64
N LYS A 374 -8.83 -6.64 23.69
CA LYS A 374 -7.91 -5.50 23.53
C LYS A 374 -8.33 -4.52 22.43
N ASN A 375 -9.51 -4.71 21.82
CA ASN A 375 -9.99 -3.93 20.68
C ASN A 375 -9.01 -3.94 19.49
N LEU A 376 -8.30 -5.05 19.28
CA LEU A 376 -7.40 -5.26 18.14
C LEU A 376 -8.11 -6.06 17.04
N VAL A 377 -7.66 -5.86 15.82
CA VAL A 377 -8.04 -6.63 14.63
C VAL A 377 -6.77 -7.12 13.98
N THR A 378 -6.67 -8.42 13.73
CA THR A 378 -5.57 -9.01 12.98
C THR A 378 -5.95 -9.08 11.51
N MET A 379 -5.11 -8.50 10.66
CA MET A 379 -5.21 -8.55 9.20
C MET A 379 -4.06 -9.43 8.69
N VAL A 380 -4.38 -10.48 7.95
CA VAL A 380 -3.41 -11.44 7.40
C VAL A 380 -3.43 -11.33 5.89
N GLY A 381 -2.28 -10.99 5.30
CA GLY A 381 -2.06 -11.04 3.86
C GLY A 381 -1.44 -12.37 3.47
N GLU A 382 -2.02 -13.06 2.52
CA GLU A 382 -1.57 -14.39 2.07
C GLU A 382 -1.49 -14.48 0.56
N LEU A 383 -0.53 -15.27 0.09
CA LEU A 383 -0.33 -15.61 -1.31
C LEU A 383 0.25 -17.03 -1.38
N ARG A 384 -0.13 -17.80 -2.39
CA ARG A 384 0.42 -19.13 -2.62
C ARG A 384 0.92 -19.27 -4.05
N ALA A 385 2.23 -19.54 -4.18
CA ALA A 385 2.89 -19.67 -5.48
C ALA A 385 4.03 -20.68 -5.43
N CYS A 386 4.49 -21.11 -6.58
CA CYS A 386 5.72 -21.86 -6.75
C CYS A 386 6.40 -21.48 -8.07
N ASN A 387 7.71 -21.66 -8.14
CA ASN A 387 8.48 -21.45 -9.34
C ASN A 387 8.90 -22.81 -9.92
N VAL A 388 8.59 -23.01 -11.18
CA VAL A 388 8.92 -24.23 -11.92
C VAL A 388 10.07 -23.93 -12.88
N ILE A 389 11.21 -24.55 -12.62
CA ILE A 389 12.38 -24.50 -13.51
C ILE A 389 12.78 -25.94 -13.76
N SER A 390 12.48 -26.43 -14.96
CA SER A 390 12.90 -27.76 -15.39
C SER A 390 14.43 -27.87 -15.43
N THR A 391 14.97 -29.01 -15.07
CA THR A 391 16.42 -29.26 -15.12
C THR A 391 17.01 -29.00 -16.52
N ASN A 392 16.26 -29.29 -17.57
CA ASN A 392 16.69 -28.98 -18.94
C ASN A 392 16.73 -27.46 -19.20
N LYS A 393 15.73 -26.74 -18.69
CA LYS A 393 15.63 -25.29 -18.83
C LYS A 393 16.62 -24.53 -17.92
N ALA A 394 17.17 -25.16 -16.89
CA ALA A 394 18.23 -24.60 -16.07
C ALA A 394 19.47 -24.17 -16.88
N LYS A 395 19.74 -24.84 -18.01
CA LYS A 395 20.80 -24.47 -18.95
C LYS A 395 20.54 -23.14 -19.71
N ALA A 396 19.30 -22.69 -19.72
CA ALA A 396 18.91 -21.39 -20.27
C ALA A 396 19.10 -20.25 -19.26
N ILE A 397 19.65 -20.52 -18.07
CA ILE A 397 19.88 -19.58 -16.99
C ILE A 397 21.35 -19.64 -16.62
N VAL A 398 22.06 -18.53 -16.76
CA VAL A 398 23.49 -18.41 -16.43
C VAL A 398 23.68 -17.35 -15.35
N TYR A 399 24.35 -17.75 -14.29
CA TYR A 399 24.69 -16.86 -13.18
C TYR A 399 26.20 -16.87 -12.96
N GLY A 400 26.80 -15.72 -12.68
CA GLY A 400 28.24 -15.64 -12.47
C GLY A 400 28.69 -14.38 -11.72
N THR A 401 29.99 -14.32 -11.46
CA THR A 401 30.64 -13.17 -10.83
C THR A 401 31.40 -12.39 -11.91
N ILE A 402 31.17 -11.09 -12.02
CA ILE A 402 31.74 -10.24 -13.08
C ILE A 402 33.26 -10.22 -12.99
N SER A 403 33.83 -9.92 -11.82
CA SER A 403 35.30 -9.85 -11.62
C SER A 403 36.00 -11.16 -11.94
N THR A 404 35.43 -12.29 -11.49
CA THR A 404 35.99 -13.62 -11.80
C THR A 404 35.90 -13.91 -13.30
N ALA A 405 34.79 -13.56 -13.92
CA ALA A 405 34.57 -13.78 -15.35
C ALA A 405 35.54 -12.94 -16.20
N VAL A 406 35.72 -11.65 -15.87
CA VAL A 406 36.70 -10.79 -16.51
C VAL A 406 38.10 -11.41 -16.43
N THR A 407 38.51 -11.85 -15.24
CA THR A 407 39.84 -12.49 -15.06
C THR A 407 39.98 -13.77 -15.90
N ALA A 408 38.95 -14.59 -15.97
CA ALA A 408 39.00 -15.86 -16.69
C ALA A 408 39.09 -15.71 -18.21
N ILE A 409 38.56 -14.62 -18.79
CA ILE A 409 38.63 -14.36 -20.26
C ILE A 409 39.80 -13.45 -20.63
N THR A 410 40.48 -12.82 -19.67
CA THR A 410 41.62 -11.93 -19.95
C THR A 410 42.76 -12.71 -20.60
N LYS A 411 43.21 -12.19 -21.75
CA LYS A 411 44.39 -12.72 -22.42
C LYS A 411 45.64 -12.40 -21.58
N ALA A 412 46.42 -13.43 -21.29
CA ALA A 412 47.70 -13.34 -20.54
C ALA A 412 48.73 -12.50 -21.31
#